data_06d520115a43f447dd3c4d170a540f23
#
_entry.id   06d520115a43f447dd3c4d170a540f23
#
_cell.length_a   1.000
_cell.length_b   1.000
_cell.length_c   1.000
_cell.angle_alpha   90.00
_cell.angle_beta   90.00
_cell.angle_gamma   90.00
#
_symmetry.space_group_name_H-M   'P 1'
#
loop_
_entity.id
_entity.type
_entity.pdbx_description
1 polymer ?
#
loop_
_entity_poly.entity_id
_entity_poly.type
_entity_poly.pdbx_seq_one_letter_code
_entity_poly.pdbx_strand_id
1 'polypeptide(L)'
;MSVRPALIGCAALLLGFTSPGAARAARGAAVETAPAPDYYTPADFQRVDKIDAHVHLHGPADRFMAQAIADRFRVLTINVQYPDFPPIAEQQREAVSLRERYPGWVAFAATFSTEGFQAPGWSESAVRHIDEARAQGAVGVKMWKNIGMVLRNPDGSYVMPDDPRLEPVIAHLERASLVLLGHQAEPRNCWLPLEKMTVRGDRDYFREHPQYYMYQHPEMPAHDTILAARDRMLRAHPQLRFDAVHLASLEWDVDRVADFLERFPNAVVDLAARLVHLEYQAAGDRQKVRRFLLRYQDRVLYGSDDSYGPDDADAHAVAEVHSGWVEDWRFLATSAHMHSGDFDAAFRGLRLPRTVVDKIYRRNAEALFTNAWNTTPTR
;
A
#
# COMPACT_ATOMS: atom_id res chain seq x y z
N MET A 1 7.47 5.56 -66.95
CA MET A 1 8.57 5.48 -67.89
C MET A 1 9.70 4.72 -67.22
N SER A 2 9.79 3.52 -67.74
CA SER A 2 10.96 2.88 -68.40
C SER A 2 11.99 2.36 -67.40
N VAL A 3 12.54 1.15 -67.41
CA VAL A 3 12.34 -0.13 -68.08
C VAL A 3 13.35 -1.09 -67.41
N ARG A 4 12.96 -2.32 -67.22
CA ARG A 4 13.89 -3.45 -66.92
C ARG A 4 14.79 -3.75 -68.12
N PRO A 5 15.90 -4.51 -67.95
CA PRO A 5 15.79 -5.88 -68.40
C PRO A 5 16.48 -6.96 -67.54
N ALA A 6 16.01 -8.19 -67.80
CA ALA A 6 16.55 -9.49 -67.39
C ALA A 6 17.57 -10.03 -68.37
N LEU A 7 18.36 -11.06 -67.96
CA LEU A 7 19.01 -12.10 -68.73
C LEU A 7 19.60 -13.16 -67.82
N ILE A 8 19.11 -14.39 -67.65
CA ILE A 8 19.18 -15.64 -68.43
C ILE A 8 20.58 -16.30 -68.46
N GLY A 9 20.62 -17.49 -67.86
CA GLY A 9 21.30 -18.68 -68.34
C GLY A 9 22.54 -19.11 -67.57
N CYS A 10 22.72 -20.30 -67.13
CA CYS A 10 22.74 -21.62 -67.71
C CYS A 10 22.97 -22.69 -66.62
N ALA A 11 22.40 -23.83 -66.85
CA ALA A 11 22.52 -25.07 -66.09
C ALA A 11 23.86 -25.78 -66.31
N ALA A 12 24.35 -26.48 -65.28
CA ALA A 12 25.19 -27.68 -65.49
C ALA A 12 24.89 -28.71 -64.39
N LEU A 13 24.35 -29.85 -64.83
CA LEU A 13 24.24 -31.10 -64.04
C LEU A 13 25.63 -31.67 -63.77
N LEU A 14 25.90 -32.15 -62.56
CA LEU A 14 26.81 -33.27 -62.32
C LEU A 14 26.26 -34.12 -61.16
N LEU A 15 25.99 -35.40 -61.55
CA LEU A 15 25.63 -36.51 -60.67
C LEU A 15 26.86 -36.97 -59.88
N GLY A 16 26.70 -37.32 -58.57
CA GLY A 16 27.74 -38.00 -57.88
C GLY A 16 27.49 -38.36 -56.41
N PHE A 17 27.00 -39.59 -56.18
CA PHE A 17 27.22 -40.45 -54.98
C PHE A 17 26.70 -40.08 -53.60
N THR A 18 25.77 -40.91 -53.18
CA THR A 18 25.24 -41.12 -51.85
C THR A 18 26.25 -41.79 -50.93
N SER A 19 26.40 -41.26 -49.71
CA SER A 19 26.85 -42.00 -48.51
C SER A 19 26.03 -41.58 -47.31
N PRO A 20 25.58 -42.51 -46.42
CA PRO A 20 24.73 -42.18 -45.30
C PRO A 20 25.59 -41.71 -44.12
N GLY A 21 25.66 -40.41 -43.91
CA GLY A 21 26.30 -39.79 -42.75
C GLY A 21 25.28 -39.48 -41.65
N ALA A 22 25.53 -40.00 -40.49
CA ALA A 22 24.74 -39.89 -39.27
C ALA A 22 24.21 -38.47 -38.97
N ALA A 23 22.91 -38.35 -38.81
CA ALA A 23 22.28 -37.14 -38.27
C ALA A 23 22.74 -36.92 -36.83
N ARG A 24 23.71 -36.00 -36.64
CA ARG A 24 24.10 -35.47 -35.37
C ARG A 24 23.08 -34.42 -34.99
N ALA A 25 22.16 -34.77 -34.09
CA ALA A 25 21.23 -33.84 -33.49
C ALA A 25 22.02 -32.67 -32.91
N ALA A 26 21.89 -31.48 -33.51
CA ALA A 26 22.37 -30.24 -32.90
C ALA A 26 21.55 -30.02 -31.62
N ARG A 27 22.14 -30.29 -30.46
CA ARG A 27 21.64 -29.80 -29.20
C ARG A 27 21.62 -28.29 -29.31
N GLY A 28 20.43 -27.71 -29.32
CA GLY A 28 20.24 -26.28 -29.22
C GLY A 28 21.00 -25.77 -27.99
N ALA A 29 21.98 -24.91 -28.21
CA ALA A 29 22.61 -24.17 -27.11
C ALA A 29 21.50 -23.43 -26.40
N ALA A 30 21.31 -23.73 -25.11
CA ALA A 30 20.46 -22.91 -24.24
C ALA A 30 21.03 -21.49 -24.34
N VAL A 31 20.20 -20.57 -24.78
CA VAL A 31 20.56 -19.14 -24.73
C VAL A 31 20.69 -18.81 -23.25
N GLU A 32 21.90 -18.68 -22.79
CA GLU A 32 22.21 -18.23 -21.43
C GLU A 32 21.71 -16.78 -21.35
N THR A 33 20.53 -16.59 -20.77
CA THR A 33 19.96 -15.26 -20.60
C THR A 33 20.88 -14.51 -19.63
N ALA A 34 21.43 -13.37 -20.07
CA ALA A 34 22.21 -12.50 -19.21
C ALA A 34 21.48 -12.27 -17.87
N PRO A 35 22.19 -12.29 -16.73
CA PRO A 35 21.57 -12.06 -15.44
C PRO A 35 20.80 -10.72 -15.45
N ALA A 36 19.60 -10.73 -14.89
CA ALA A 36 18.79 -9.52 -14.81
C ALA A 36 19.58 -8.43 -14.09
N PRO A 37 19.54 -7.16 -14.55
CA PRO A 37 20.27 -6.08 -13.91
C PRO A 37 19.87 -5.94 -12.44
N ASP A 38 20.80 -5.60 -11.56
CA ASP A 38 20.58 -5.48 -10.10
C ASP A 38 19.58 -4.39 -9.72
N TYR A 39 19.27 -3.46 -10.64
CA TYR A 39 18.44 -2.29 -10.41
C TYR A 39 17.41 -2.11 -11.52
N TYR A 40 16.26 -1.55 -11.16
CA TYR A 40 15.25 -1.12 -12.10
C TYR A 40 15.58 0.23 -12.72
N THR A 41 14.98 0.47 -13.87
CA THR A 41 14.97 1.74 -14.61
C THR A 41 13.57 2.36 -14.59
N PRO A 42 13.38 3.63 -14.94
CA PRO A 42 12.05 4.21 -15.08
C PRO A 42 11.13 3.42 -16.05
N ALA A 43 11.70 2.87 -17.15
CA ALA A 43 10.95 2.10 -18.13
C ALA A 43 10.43 0.74 -17.64
N ASP A 44 10.96 0.24 -16.53
CA ASP A 44 10.50 -1.01 -15.92
C ASP A 44 9.17 -0.84 -15.17
N PHE A 45 8.74 0.38 -14.87
CA PHE A 45 7.48 0.68 -14.19
C PHE A 45 6.29 -0.06 -14.79
N GLN A 46 6.13 0.00 -16.12
CA GLN A 46 5.02 -0.63 -16.83
C GLN A 46 5.17 -2.15 -17.03
N ARG A 47 6.30 -2.74 -16.62
CA ARG A 47 6.61 -4.17 -16.84
C ARG A 47 6.55 -4.99 -15.55
N VAL A 48 6.73 -4.33 -14.40
CA VAL A 48 6.80 -4.98 -13.09
C VAL A 48 5.41 -5.06 -12.49
N ASP A 49 5.03 -6.26 -12.02
CA ASP A 49 3.81 -6.45 -11.25
C ASP A 49 3.95 -5.84 -9.87
N LYS A 50 2.97 -5.02 -9.51
CA LYS A 50 2.93 -4.25 -8.25
C LYS A 50 1.62 -4.49 -7.52
N ILE A 51 1.61 -4.18 -6.24
CA ILE A 51 0.41 -4.11 -5.40
C ILE A 51 0.44 -2.76 -4.70
N ASP A 52 -0.65 -2.02 -4.83
CA ASP A 52 -0.97 -0.93 -3.93
C ASP A 52 -1.81 -1.51 -2.80
N ALA A 53 -1.20 -1.64 -1.62
CA ALA A 53 -1.80 -2.31 -0.48
C ALA A 53 -2.67 -1.38 0.37
N HIS A 54 -2.92 -0.15 -0.09
CA HIS A 54 -3.72 0.82 0.63
C HIS A 54 -4.36 1.84 -0.31
N VAL A 55 -5.58 1.52 -0.76
CA VAL A 55 -6.44 2.46 -1.50
C VAL A 55 -7.86 2.44 -0.91
N HIS A 56 -8.66 3.45 -1.22
CA HIS A 56 -10.04 3.57 -0.79
C HIS A 56 -10.97 3.70 -2.00
N LEU A 57 -11.45 2.56 -2.53
CA LEU A 57 -12.40 2.53 -3.65
C LEU A 57 -13.82 2.40 -3.08
N HIS A 58 -14.53 3.50 -2.96
CA HIS A 58 -15.83 3.57 -2.31
C HIS A 58 -17.00 3.95 -3.25
N GLY A 59 -16.81 3.74 -4.56
CA GLY A 59 -17.79 3.94 -5.63
C GLY A 59 -17.39 3.21 -6.91
N PRO A 60 -18.10 3.44 -8.02
CA PRO A 60 -17.77 2.86 -9.31
C PRO A 60 -16.34 3.22 -9.74
N ALA A 61 -15.42 2.26 -9.69
CA ALA A 61 -13.98 2.47 -9.88
C ALA A 61 -13.43 1.88 -11.19
N ASP A 62 -14.27 1.73 -12.23
CA ASP A 62 -13.82 1.08 -13.47
C ASP A 62 -12.70 1.82 -14.18
N ARG A 63 -12.68 3.17 -14.14
CA ARG A 63 -11.59 3.96 -14.71
C ARG A 63 -10.30 3.84 -13.90
N PHE A 64 -10.40 3.87 -12.58
CA PHE A 64 -9.27 3.61 -11.69
C PHE A 64 -8.68 2.22 -11.98
N MET A 65 -9.54 1.19 -12.04
CA MET A 65 -9.09 -0.18 -12.30
C MET A 65 -8.49 -0.36 -13.69
N ALA A 66 -9.00 0.35 -14.71
CA ALA A 66 -8.39 0.33 -16.05
C ALA A 66 -6.96 0.89 -16.02
N GLN A 67 -6.71 1.98 -15.28
CA GLN A 67 -5.37 2.53 -15.10
C GLN A 67 -4.49 1.62 -14.26
N ALA A 68 -5.00 1.07 -13.16
CA ALA A 68 -4.27 0.14 -12.30
C ALA A 68 -3.79 -1.09 -13.09
N ILE A 69 -4.66 -1.66 -13.94
CA ILE A 69 -4.32 -2.78 -14.80
C ILE A 69 -3.26 -2.38 -15.85
N ALA A 70 -3.39 -1.20 -16.48
CA ALA A 70 -2.44 -0.69 -17.45
C ALA A 70 -1.04 -0.49 -16.82
N ASP A 71 -0.98 -0.02 -15.59
CA ASP A 71 0.25 0.17 -14.82
C ASP A 71 0.67 -1.09 -14.03
N ARG A 72 -0.05 -2.20 -14.20
CA ARG A 72 0.23 -3.49 -13.53
C ARG A 72 0.18 -3.41 -12.00
N PHE A 73 -0.75 -2.62 -11.46
CA PHE A 73 -1.08 -2.59 -10.05
C PHE A 73 -2.30 -3.46 -9.73
N ARG A 74 -2.13 -4.44 -8.86
CA ARG A 74 -3.21 -5.03 -8.08
C ARG A 74 -3.45 -4.14 -6.86
N VAL A 75 -4.65 -4.15 -6.31
CA VAL A 75 -5.00 -3.23 -5.22
C VAL A 75 -5.62 -3.96 -4.03
N LEU A 76 -5.38 -3.41 -2.84
CA LEU A 76 -6.15 -3.70 -1.62
C LEU A 76 -7.01 -2.47 -1.31
N THR A 77 -8.31 -2.56 -1.58
CA THR A 77 -9.23 -1.50 -1.15
C THR A 77 -9.64 -1.70 0.30
N ILE A 78 -9.67 -0.60 1.07
CA ILE A 78 -9.87 -0.62 2.51
C ILE A 78 -11.15 0.12 2.86
N ASN A 79 -12.11 -0.58 3.46
CA ASN A 79 -13.31 0.04 4.02
C ASN A 79 -12.97 0.77 5.33
N VAL A 80 -13.56 1.93 5.54
CA VAL A 80 -13.27 2.74 6.72
C VAL A 80 -14.53 3.51 7.19
N GLN A 81 -14.69 3.66 8.50
CA GLN A 81 -15.75 4.50 9.07
C GLN A 81 -15.33 5.98 9.04
N TYR A 82 -15.29 6.55 7.84
CA TYR A 82 -14.96 7.96 7.62
C TYR A 82 -16.24 8.76 7.31
N PRO A 83 -16.43 9.96 7.93
CA PRO A 83 -17.69 10.70 7.80
C PRO A 83 -18.09 11.07 6.37
N ASP A 84 -17.11 11.32 5.50
CA ASP A 84 -17.34 11.76 4.12
C ASP A 84 -17.42 10.57 3.14
N PHE A 85 -17.27 9.32 3.63
CA PHE A 85 -17.43 8.11 2.82
C PHE A 85 -18.84 7.53 2.96
N PRO A 86 -19.30 6.74 1.98
CA PRO A 86 -20.56 6.00 2.10
C PRO A 86 -20.60 5.11 3.36
N PRO A 87 -21.79 4.76 3.84
CA PRO A 87 -21.94 3.82 4.96
C PRO A 87 -21.13 2.53 4.77
N ILE A 88 -20.58 1.97 5.85
CA ILE A 88 -19.75 0.74 5.83
C ILE A 88 -20.39 -0.37 4.99
N ALA A 89 -21.70 -0.56 5.11
CA ALA A 89 -22.41 -1.60 4.35
C ALA A 89 -22.41 -1.35 2.83
N GLU A 90 -22.32 -0.10 2.39
CA GLU A 90 -22.20 0.24 0.97
C GLU A 90 -20.79 0.01 0.48
N GLN A 91 -19.80 0.49 1.23
CA GLN A 91 -18.39 0.22 0.94
C GLN A 91 -18.13 -1.29 0.85
N GLN A 92 -18.72 -2.09 1.77
CA GLN A 92 -18.59 -3.55 1.76
C GLN A 92 -19.17 -4.16 0.47
N ARG A 93 -20.38 -3.74 0.06
CA ARG A 93 -21.01 -4.23 -1.19
C ARG A 93 -20.16 -3.88 -2.43
N GLU A 94 -19.64 -2.65 -2.48
CA GLU A 94 -18.79 -2.22 -3.60
C GLU A 94 -17.47 -2.98 -3.64
N ALA A 95 -16.81 -3.17 -2.49
CA ALA A 95 -15.57 -3.94 -2.41
C ALA A 95 -15.75 -5.39 -2.88
N VAL A 96 -16.86 -6.06 -2.50
CA VAL A 96 -17.22 -7.40 -2.99
C VAL A 96 -17.46 -7.37 -4.50
N SER A 97 -18.24 -6.41 -4.99
CA SER A 97 -18.52 -6.24 -6.42
C SER A 97 -17.25 -6.01 -7.25
N LEU A 98 -16.34 -5.14 -6.78
CA LEU A 98 -15.06 -4.89 -7.43
C LEU A 98 -14.19 -6.15 -7.48
N ARG A 99 -14.12 -6.90 -6.38
CA ARG A 99 -13.38 -8.16 -6.32
C ARG A 99 -13.93 -9.21 -7.31
N GLU A 100 -15.25 -9.28 -7.48
CA GLU A 100 -15.90 -10.18 -8.42
C GLU A 100 -15.71 -9.75 -9.89
N ARG A 101 -15.75 -8.44 -10.17
CA ARG A 101 -15.53 -7.88 -11.52
C ARG A 101 -14.07 -7.94 -11.96
N TYR A 102 -13.13 -7.83 -11.02
CA TYR A 102 -11.70 -7.80 -11.27
C TYR A 102 -10.95 -8.92 -10.53
N PRO A 103 -11.25 -10.20 -10.80
CA PRO A 103 -10.68 -11.31 -10.08
C PRO A 103 -9.15 -11.36 -10.22
N GLY A 104 -8.46 -11.48 -9.10
CA GLY A 104 -7.00 -11.46 -9.05
C GLY A 104 -6.36 -10.06 -9.08
N TRP A 105 -7.15 -9.00 -9.29
CA TRP A 105 -6.69 -7.63 -9.29
C TRP A 105 -7.09 -6.87 -8.02
N VAL A 106 -8.27 -7.15 -7.48
CA VAL A 106 -8.79 -6.49 -6.29
C VAL A 106 -8.88 -7.47 -5.13
N ALA A 107 -8.33 -7.07 -4.00
CA ALA A 107 -8.60 -7.61 -2.68
C ALA A 107 -9.21 -6.51 -1.80
N PHE A 108 -9.82 -6.87 -0.66
CA PHE A 108 -10.34 -5.85 0.24
C PHE A 108 -10.13 -6.18 1.71
N ALA A 109 -10.00 -5.14 2.52
CA ALA A 109 -10.07 -5.17 3.97
C ALA A 109 -11.41 -4.55 4.43
N ALA A 110 -12.08 -5.23 5.36
CA ALA A 110 -13.29 -4.72 5.99
C ALA A 110 -12.97 -3.69 7.08
N THR A 111 -14.00 -3.15 7.70
CA THR A 111 -13.92 -2.37 8.95
C THR A 111 -15.08 -2.76 9.85
N PHE A 112 -15.14 -2.24 11.05
CA PHE A 112 -16.28 -2.40 11.96
C PHE A 112 -16.82 -1.04 12.41
N SER A 113 -18.11 -0.97 12.70
CA SER A 113 -18.75 0.24 13.19
C SER A 113 -18.46 0.47 14.67
N THR A 114 -18.19 1.72 15.04
CA THR A 114 -18.14 2.16 16.43
C THR A 114 -19.50 2.69 16.95
N GLU A 115 -20.54 2.65 16.12
CA GLU A 115 -21.90 2.96 16.56
C GLU A 115 -22.34 2.00 17.66
N GLY A 116 -22.93 2.55 18.71
CA GLY A 116 -23.32 1.74 19.86
C GLY A 116 -22.18 1.16 20.68
N PHE A 117 -20.95 1.67 20.55
CA PHE A 117 -19.76 1.18 21.26
C PHE A 117 -19.96 1.02 22.78
N GLN A 118 -20.83 1.84 23.39
CA GLN A 118 -21.16 1.78 24.82
C GLN A 118 -22.22 0.75 25.16
N ALA A 119 -22.91 0.17 24.17
CA ALA A 119 -24.00 -0.77 24.40
C ALA A 119 -23.46 -2.17 24.70
N PRO A 120 -24.14 -2.92 25.62
CA PRO A 120 -23.85 -4.33 25.80
C PRO A 120 -23.98 -5.10 24.46
N GLY A 121 -23.04 -6.00 24.19
CA GLY A 121 -23.09 -6.81 22.95
C GLY A 121 -22.49 -6.14 21.72
N TRP A 122 -21.90 -4.93 21.84
CA TRP A 122 -21.26 -4.25 20.74
C TRP A 122 -20.10 -5.07 20.15
N SER A 123 -19.22 -5.59 21.00
CA SER A 123 -18.05 -6.36 20.56
C SER A 123 -18.46 -7.65 19.84
N GLU A 124 -19.49 -8.34 20.31
CA GLU A 124 -20.03 -9.52 19.64
C GLU A 124 -20.63 -9.17 18.28
N SER A 125 -21.25 -8.00 18.16
CA SER A 125 -21.78 -7.51 16.88
C SER A 125 -20.66 -7.16 15.91
N ALA A 126 -19.59 -6.51 16.37
CA ALA A 126 -18.41 -6.21 15.57
C ALA A 126 -17.73 -7.50 15.07
N VAL A 127 -17.57 -8.50 15.94
CA VAL A 127 -17.02 -9.81 15.58
C VAL A 127 -17.88 -10.52 14.52
N ARG A 128 -19.21 -10.55 14.67
CA ARG A 128 -20.09 -11.14 13.65
C ARG A 128 -19.94 -10.44 12.30
N HIS A 129 -19.90 -9.11 12.28
CA HIS A 129 -19.70 -8.36 11.04
C HIS A 129 -18.36 -8.68 10.38
N ILE A 130 -17.28 -8.82 11.16
CA ILE A 130 -15.96 -9.25 10.68
C ILE A 130 -16.02 -10.66 10.08
N ASP A 131 -16.71 -11.60 10.71
CA ASP A 131 -16.84 -12.97 10.20
C ASP A 131 -17.65 -13.00 8.90
N GLU A 132 -18.72 -12.20 8.80
CA GLU A 132 -19.50 -12.03 7.57
C GLU A 132 -18.66 -11.44 6.44
N ALA A 133 -17.88 -10.40 6.71
CA ALA A 133 -16.96 -9.80 5.74
C ALA A 133 -15.87 -10.78 5.29
N ARG A 134 -15.31 -11.57 6.22
CA ARG A 134 -14.36 -12.64 5.92
C ARG A 134 -14.98 -13.71 5.02
N ALA A 135 -16.21 -14.13 5.29
CA ALA A 135 -16.93 -15.08 4.44
C ALA A 135 -17.14 -14.54 3.01
N GLN A 136 -17.23 -13.22 2.85
CA GLN A 136 -17.29 -12.53 1.56
C GLN A 136 -15.92 -12.30 0.93
N GLY A 137 -14.84 -12.64 1.63
CA GLY A 137 -13.46 -12.60 1.11
C GLY A 137 -12.62 -11.46 1.61
N ALA A 138 -13.00 -10.75 2.68
CA ALA A 138 -12.12 -9.78 3.34
C ALA A 138 -10.85 -10.47 3.86
N VAL A 139 -9.69 -9.85 3.63
CA VAL A 139 -8.38 -10.39 3.99
C VAL A 139 -7.76 -9.70 5.21
N GLY A 140 -8.38 -8.65 5.69
CA GLY A 140 -7.97 -7.87 6.86
C GLY A 140 -9.10 -6.99 7.35
N VAL A 141 -8.85 -6.28 8.45
CA VAL A 141 -9.80 -5.38 9.09
C VAL A 141 -9.12 -4.07 9.45
N LYS A 142 -9.70 -2.94 9.05
CA LYS A 142 -9.23 -1.59 9.40
C LYS A 142 -9.78 -1.18 10.76
N MET A 143 -8.89 -0.73 11.63
CA MET A 143 -9.21 0.10 12.79
C MET A 143 -8.76 1.52 12.51
N TRP A 144 -9.73 2.43 12.39
CA TRP A 144 -9.45 3.80 11.99
C TRP A 144 -9.17 4.71 13.20
N LYS A 145 -8.55 5.84 12.94
CA LYS A 145 -8.14 6.85 13.94
C LYS A 145 -9.28 7.48 14.75
N ASN A 146 -10.56 7.23 14.38
CA ASN A 146 -11.67 7.63 15.25
C ASN A 146 -11.52 7.03 16.66
N ILE A 147 -10.94 5.83 16.77
CA ILE A 147 -10.48 5.25 18.04
C ILE A 147 -9.14 5.91 18.40
N GLY A 148 -9.15 6.68 19.46
CA GLY A 148 -8.04 7.50 19.93
C GLY A 148 -8.20 9.00 19.67
N MET A 149 -9.04 9.41 18.69
CA MET A 149 -9.14 10.83 18.31
C MET A 149 -10.57 11.39 18.26
N VAL A 150 -11.60 10.56 18.15
CA VAL A 150 -12.99 11.03 17.98
C VAL A 150 -13.93 10.36 18.97
N LEU A 151 -13.88 9.03 19.08
CA LEU A 151 -14.79 8.25 19.91
C LEU A 151 -14.58 8.56 21.39
N ARG A 152 -15.68 8.89 22.08
CA ARG A 152 -15.64 9.28 23.50
C ARG A 152 -16.48 8.37 24.38
N ASN A 153 -16.07 8.25 25.61
CA ASN A 153 -16.84 7.68 26.70
C ASN A 153 -17.92 8.67 27.19
N PRO A 154 -18.94 8.20 27.93
CA PRO A 154 -19.97 9.07 28.52
C PRO A 154 -19.42 10.17 29.45
N ASP A 155 -18.26 9.94 30.07
CA ASP A 155 -17.55 10.94 30.91
C ASP A 155 -16.74 11.95 30.10
N GLY A 156 -16.76 11.84 28.75
CA GLY A 156 -16.03 12.71 27.82
C GLY A 156 -14.59 12.29 27.54
N SER A 157 -14.05 11.28 28.21
CA SER A 157 -12.72 10.74 27.90
C SER A 157 -12.68 10.04 26.54
N TYR A 158 -11.52 10.02 25.90
CA TYR A 158 -11.37 9.33 24.60
C TYR A 158 -11.24 7.83 24.77
N VAL A 159 -11.90 7.09 23.87
CA VAL A 159 -11.69 5.64 23.72
C VAL A 159 -10.36 5.42 23.02
N MET A 160 -9.43 4.77 23.70
CA MET A 160 -8.07 4.54 23.21
C MET A 160 -7.95 3.15 22.54
N PRO A 161 -6.91 2.91 21.71
CA PRO A 161 -6.71 1.62 21.02
C PRO A 161 -6.63 0.40 21.94
N ASP A 162 -6.26 0.58 23.20
CA ASP A 162 -6.20 -0.48 24.23
C ASP A 162 -7.42 -0.51 25.17
N ASP A 163 -8.53 0.08 24.76
CA ASP A 163 -9.77 0.05 25.56
C ASP A 163 -10.23 -1.42 25.72
N PRO A 164 -10.57 -1.86 26.97
CA PRO A 164 -10.95 -3.25 27.23
C PRO A 164 -12.14 -3.75 26.41
N ARG A 165 -13.02 -2.86 25.92
CA ARG A 165 -14.16 -3.23 25.08
C ARG A 165 -13.74 -3.63 23.66
N LEU A 166 -12.56 -3.19 23.21
CA LEU A 166 -11.95 -3.61 21.93
C LEU A 166 -11.29 -4.99 22.04
N GLU A 167 -10.94 -5.41 23.27
CA GLU A 167 -10.19 -6.67 23.50
C GLU A 167 -10.83 -7.88 22.81
N PRO A 168 -12.17 -8.15 22.91
CA PRO A 168 -12.77 -9.30 22.25
C PRO A 168 -12.63 -9.28 20.73
N VAL A 169 -12.64 -8.07 20.11
CA VAL A 169 -12.45 -7.88 18.66
C VAL A 169 -11.01 -8.18 18.30
N ILE A 170 -10.04 -7.59 19.01
CA ILE A 170 -8.61 -7.77 18.74
C ILE A 170 -8.19 -9.23 18.94
N ALA A 171 -8.62 -9.85 20.04
CA ALA A 171 -8.38 -11.27 20.31
C ALA A 171 -9.01 -12.19 19.24
N HIS A 172 -10.16 -11.81 18.69
CA HIS A 172 -10.77 -12.56 17.59
C HIS A 172 -9.91 -12.47 16.32
N LEU A 173 -9.42 -11.28 15.95
CA LEU A 173 -8.53 -11.09 14.80
C LEU A 173 -7.24 -11.89 14.94
N GLU A 174 -6.63 -11.87 16.14
CA GLU A 174 -5.42 -12.66 16.45
C GLU A 174 -5.66 -14.15 16.27
N ARG A 175 -6.72 -14.70 16.89
CA ARG A 175 -7.10 -16.14 16.75
C ARG A 175 -7.42 -16.52 15.31
N ALA A 176 -8.10 -15.63 14.57
CA ALA A 176 -8.47 -15.85 13.18
C ALA A 176 -7.30 -15.67 12.20
N SER A 177 -6.13 -15.21 12.68
CA SER A 177 -4.96 -14.82 11.88
C SER A 177 -5.30 -13.79 10.79
N LEU A 178 -6.31 -12.93 11.04
CA LEU A 178 -6.66 -11.81 10.20
C LEU A 178 -5.70 -10.63 10.46
N VAL A 179 -5.38 -9.90 9.40
CA VAL A 179 -4.54 -8.70 9.53
C VAL A 179 -5.37 -7.56 10.09
N LEU A 180 -4.89 -6.93 11.17
CA LEU A 180 -5.41 -5.64 11.63
C LEU A 180 -4.60 -4.51 10.96
N LEU A 181 -5.28 -3.70 10.13
CA LEU A 181 -4.71 -2.47 9.56
C LEU A 181 -5.01 -1.32 10.54
N GLY A 182 -4.01 -0.89 11.25
CA GLY A 182 -4.17 0.07 12.35
C GLY A 182 -3.73 1.48 11.96
N HIS A 183 -4.70 2.41 11.83
CA HIS A 183 -4.45 3.83 11.69
C HIS A 183 -4.66 4.51 13.05
N GLN A 184 -3.60 4.68 13.82
CA GLN A 184 -3.63 5.36 15.12
C GLN A 184 -2.82 6.65 15.04
N ALA A 185 -3.47 7.75 15.31
CA ALA A 185 -3.00 9.13 15.20
C ALA A 185 -2.80 9.64 13.74
N GLU A 186 -2.90 10.94 13.58
CA GLU A 186 -2.51 11.68 12.38
C GLU A 186 -0.97 11.79 12.29
N PRO A 187 -0.38 12.31 11.21
CA PRO A 187 1.03 12.61 11.18
C PRO A 187 1.41 13.58 12.30
N ARG A 188 2.64 13.46 12.78
CA ARG A 188 3.13 14.31 13.88
C ARG A 188 2.95 15.81 13.62
N ASN A 189 3.02 16.23 12.37
CA ASN A 189 2.79 17.62 11.97
C ASN A 189 1.46 18.16 12.52
N CYS A 190 0.42 17.33 12.66
CA CYS A 190 -0.87 17.70 13.22
C CYS A 190 -0.79 18.30 14.65
N TRP A 191 0.24 17.96 15.42
CA TRP A 191 0.50 18.48 16.79
C TRP A 191 1.57 19.58 16.84
N LEU A 192 2.05 20.07 15.69
CA LEU A 192 3.07 21.10 15.61
C LEU A 192 2.47 22.44 15.15
N PRO A 193 3.03 23.57 15.57
CA PRO A 193 2.69 24.86 14.96
C PRO A 193 3.05 24.85 13.46
N LEU A 194 2.26 25.54 12.63
CA LEU A 194 2.37 25.51 11.16
C LEU A 194 3.80 25.75 10.63
N GLU A 195 4.53 26.68 11.27
CA GLU A 195 5.91 27.04 10.88
C GLU A 195 6.94 25.95 11.18
N LYS A 196 6.58 24.92 11.97
CA LYS A 196 7.43 23.78 12.28
C LYS A 196 7.07 22.51 11.50
N MET A 197 6.00 22.55 10.74
CA MET A 197 5.60 21.43 9.90
C MET A 197 6.58 21.24 8.73
N THR A 198 6.96 20.00 8.49
CA THR A 198 8.06 19.65 7.57
C THR A 198 7.62 19.59 6.11
N VAL A 199 6.37 19.22 5.85
CA VAL A 199 5.80 19.11 4.49
C VAL A 199 4.67 20.10 4.30
N ARG A 200 4.56 20.63 3.08
CA ARG A 200 3.65 21.72 2.73
C ARG A 200 2.21 21.22 2.67
N GLY A 201 1.99 20.01 2.16
CA GLY A 201 0.67 19.40 2.11
C GLY A 201 0.01 19.28 3.49
N ASP A 202 0.72 18.78 4.51
CA ASP A 202 0.21 18.72 5.89
C ASP A 202 -0.13 20.13 6.41
N ARG A 203 0.79 21.09 6.19
CA ARG A 203 0.62 22.47 6.67
C ARG A 203 -0.61 23.15 6.04
N ASP A 204 -0.81 22.97 4.74
CA ASP A 204 -1.94 23.57 4.03
C ASP A 204 -3.24 22.89 4.46
N TYR A 205 -3.25 21.55 4.52
CA TYR A 205 -4.40 20.78 5.00
C TYR A 205 -4.84 21.21 6.41
N PHE A 206 -3.94 21.25 7.38
CA PHE A 206 -4.31 21.62 8.76
C PHE A 206 -4.65 23.13 8.91
N ARG A 207 -4.15 23.98 8.04
CA ARG A 207 -4.57 25.39 8.00
C ARG A 207 -6.00 25.52 7.50
N GLU A 208 -6.38 24.75 6.48
CA GLU A 208 -7.70 24.78 5.87
C GLU A 208 -8.75 24.00 6.67
N HIS A 209 -8.32 23.05 7.50
CA HIS A 209 -9.18 22.20 8.30
C HIS A 209 -8.85 22.31 9.81
N PRO A 210 -9.09 23.47 10.43
CA PRO A 210 -8.71 23.71 11.84
C PRO A 210 -9.36 22.73 12.82
N GLN A 211 -10.53 22.15 12.48
CA GLN A 211 -11.21 21.13 13.28
C GLN A 211 -10.40 19.83 13.42
N TYR A 212 -9.48 19.56 12.49
CA TYR A 212 -8.58 18.39 12.50
C TYR A 212 -7.15 18.75 12.95
N TYR A 213 -6.89 20.02 13.25
CA TYR A 213 -5.56 20.51 13.62
C TYR A 213 -5.34 20.40 15.13
N MET A 214 -4.79 19.28 15.59
CA MET A 214 -4.67 18.93 17.01
C MET A 214 -3.84 19.92 17.83
N TYR A 215 -2.91 20.64 17.22
CA TYR A 215 -2.18 21.72 17.90
C TYR A 215 -3.09 22.80 18.50
N GLN A 216 -4.25 23.04 17.90
CA GLN A 216 -5.26 24.00 18.35
C GLN A 216 -6.27 23.39 19.34
N HIS A 217 -6.19 22.08 19.60
CA HIS A 217 -7.11 21.33 20.44
C HIS A 217 -6.38 20.67 21.61
N PRO A 218 -5.95 21.46 22.64
CA PRO A 218 -5.19 20.92 23.78
C PRO A 218 -5.96 19.90 24.62
N GLU A 219 -7.29 19.84 24.46
CA GLU A 219 -8.16 18.84 25.08
C GLU A 219 -8.07 17.46 24.38
N MET A 220 -7.50 17.40 23.19
CA MET A 220 -7.30 16.16 22.46
C MET A 220 -6.10 15.38 23.00
N PRO A 221 -6.10 14.03 22.91
CA PRO A 221 -4.96 13.25 23.35
C PRO A 221 -3.68 13.66 22.62
N ALA A 222 -2.57 13.72 23.36
CA ALA A 222 -1.27 13.92 22.74
C ALA A 222 -0.93 12.75 21.80
N HIS A 223 -0.20 13.03 20.72
CA HIS A 223 0.25 12.04 19.75
C HIS A 223 0.87 10.80 20.43
N ASP A 224 1.84 11.01 21.32
CA ASP A 224 2.53 9.92 22.01
C ASP A 224 1.59 9.11 22.95
N THR A 225 0.51 9.72 23.46
CA THR A 225 -0.50 9.02 24.26
C THR A 225 -1.26 8.00 23.45
N ILE A 226 -1.65 8.36 22.22
CA ILE A 226 -2.36 7.47 21.29
C ILE A 226 -1.44 6.31 20.88
N LEU A 227 -0.19 6.62 20.52
CA LEU A 227 0.79 5.60 20.13
C LEU A 227 1.13 4.66 21.29
N ALA A 228 1.23 5.18 22.53
CA ALA A 228 1.46 4.35 23.70
C ALA A 228 0.30 3.37 23.96
N ALA A 229 -0.96 3.79 23.70
CA ALA A 229 -2.12 2.92 23.80
C ALA A 229 -2.09 1.81 22.74
N ARG A 230 -1.78 2.15 21.47
CA ARG A 230 -1.51 1.16 20.41
C ARG A 230 -0.44 0.15 20.84
N ASP A 231 0.67 0.64 21.36
CA ASP A 231 1.79 -0.20 21.77
C ASP A 231 1.41 -1.12 22.95
N ARG A 232 0.50 -0.71 23.87
CA ARG A 232 -0.05 -1.58 24.93
C ARG A 232 -0.95 -2.66 24.33
N MET A 233 -1.84 -2.32 23.40
CA MET A 233 -2.65 -3.27 22.65
C MET A 233 -1.77 -4.34 21.99
N LEU A 234 -0.73 -3.94 21.25
CA LEU A 234 0.16 -4.89 20.57
C LEU A 234 0.96 -5.77 21.53
N ARG A 235 1.33 -5.27 22.73
CA ARG A 235 1.98 -6.11 23.74
C ARG A 235 1.02 -7.14 24.35
N ALA A 236 -0.26 -6.83 24.44
CA ALA A 236 -1.29 -7.76 24.92
C ALA A 236 -1.59 -8.85 23.87
N HIS A 237 -1.36 -8.56 22.58
CA HIS A 237 -1.64 -9.46 21.45
C HIS A 237 -0.39 -9.72 20.61
N PRO A 238 0.61 -10.46 21.13
CA PRO A 238 1.90 -10.64 20.47
C PRO A 238 1.86 -11.47 19.19
N GLN A 239 0.79 -12.21 18.93
CA GLN A 239 0.59 -12.99 17.70
C GLN A 239 -0.27 -12.27 16.67
N LEU A 240 -0.79 -11.08 17.00
CA LEU A 240 -1.59 -10.30 16.07
C LEU A 240 -0.76 -9.90 14.84
N ARG A 241 -1.27 -10.23 13.66
CA ARG A 241 -0.72 -9.74 12.40
C ARG A 241 -1.17 -8.28 12.22
N PHE A 242 -0.24 -7.37 12.25
CA PHE A 242 -0.54 -5.95 12.32
C PHE A 242 0.15 -5.17 11.20
N ASP A 243 -0.63 -4.48 10.38
CA ASP A 243 -0.14 -3.46 9.49
C ASP A 243 -0.31 -2.09 10.16
N ALA A 244 0.79 -1.55 10.63
CA ALA A 244 0.82 -0.20 11.21
C ALA A 244 0.88 0.81 10.07
N VAL A 245 -0.30 1.12 9.51
CA VAL A 245 -0.42 1.94 8.32
C VAL A 245 0.20 3.33 8.52
N HIS A 246 0.56 3.98 7.42
CA HIS A 246 1.14 5.34 7.42
C HIS A 246 2.46 5.43 8.20
N LEU A 247 3.39 4.44 7.98
CA LEU A 247 4.65 4.35 8.72
C LEU A 247 4.45 4.31 10.25
N ALA A 248 3.38 3.65 10.71
CA ALA A 248 3.00 3.56 12.12
C ALA A 248 2.71 4.93 12.78
N SER A 249 2.38 5.96 11.99
CA SER A 249 2.30 7.37 12.41
C SER A 249 3.59 7.85 13.11
N LEU A 250 4.75 7.36 12.61
CA LEU A 250 6.11 7.71 13.05
C LEU A 250 6.93 8.26 11.86
N GLU A 251 6.25 8.76 10.85
CA GLU A 251 6.74 9.15 9.52
C GLU A 251 7.87 10.18 9.53
N TRP A 252 7.96 10.98 10.58
CA TRP A 252 8.95 12.08 10.66
C TRP A 252 10.39 11.61 10.88
N ASP A 253 10.59 10.35 11.33
CA ASP A 253 11.93 9.80 11.57
C ASP A 253 11.94 8.27 11.41
N VAL A 254 12.64 7.79 10.37
CA VAL A 254 12.77 6.35 10.09
C VAL A 254 13.42 5.56 11.21
N ASP A 255 14.20 6.19 12.12
CA ASP A 255 14.75 5.49 13.29
C ASP A 255 13.64 5.16 14.29
N ARG A 256 12.60 6.00 14.41
CA ARG A 256 11.41 5.70 15.24
C ARG A 256 10.58 4.55 14.66
N VAL A 257 10.44 4.52 13.34
CA VAL A 257 9.79 3.39 12.65
C VAL A 257 10.60 2.10 12.88
N ALA A 258 11.93 2.17 12.81
CA ALA A 258 12.81 1.05 13.10
C ALA A 258 12.65 0.56 14.54
N ASP A 259 12.65 1.44 15.53
CA ASP A 259 12.43 1.11 16.94
C ASP A 259 11.05 0.43 17.16
N PHE A 260 10.02 0.86 16.44
CA PHE A 260 8.69 0.23 16.47
C PHE A 260 8.76 -1.20 15.90
N LEU A 261 9.36 -1.37 14.74
CA LEU A 261 9.49 -2.67 14.10
C LEU A 261 10.32 -3.67 14.94
N GLU A 262 11.37 -3.22 15.63
CA GLU A 262 12.16 -4.07 16.53
C GLU A 262 11.35 -4.53 17.76
N ARG A 263 10.46 -3.67 18.28
CA ARG A 263 9.62 -4.02 19.44
C ARG A 263 8.45 -4.96 19.09
N PHE A 264 7.97 -4.92 17.85
CA PHE A 264 6.79 -5.67 17.41
C PHE A 264 7.11 -6.52 16.18
N PRO A 265 7.67 -7.73 16.36
CA PRO A 265 8.16 -8.56 15.27
C PRO A 265 7.08 -9.02 14.27
N ASN A 266 5.81 -9.08 14.67
CA ASN A 266 4.69 -9.45 13.82
C ASN A 266 4.00 -8.24 13.13
N ALA A 267 4.49 -7.02 13.38
CA ALA A 267 3.99 -5.83 12.69
C ALA A 267 4.78 -5.57 11.40
N VAL A 268 4.13 -5.02 10.42
CA VAL A 268 4.67 -4.38 9.22
C VAL A 268 4.25 -2.92 9.21
N VAL A 269 4.75 -2.15 8.26
CA VAL A 269 4.30 -0.76 8.00
C VAL A 269 4.03 -0.59 6.51
N ASP A 270 3.08 0.26 6.16
CA ASP A 270 2.91 0.72 4.79
C ASP A 270 3.45 2.15 4.58
N LEU A 271 3.62 2.54 3.33
CA LEU A 271 4.11 3.85 2.91
C LEU A 271 2.97 4.84 2.61
N ALA A 272 1.72 4.41 2.73
CA ALA A 272 0.53 5.13 2.33
C ALA A 272 0.50 6.56 2.87
N ALA A 273 0.29 7.53 2.00
CA ALA A 273 0.28 8.98 2.26
C ALA A 273 1.53 9.53 2.99
N ARG A 274 2.60 8.75 3.16
CA ARG A 274 3.78 9.16 3.95
C ARG A 274 5.10 9.09 3.17
N LEU A 275 5.05 8.75 1.89
CA LEU A 275 6.27 8.68 1.08
C LEU A 275 6.96 10.05 0.99
N VAL A 276 6.20 11.14 0.93
CA VAL A 276 6.70 12.53 0.96
C VAL A 276 7.57 12.82 2.20
N HIS A 277 7.25 12.22 3.36
CA HIS A 277 8.08 12.37 4.56
C HIS A 277 9.42 11.62 4.45
N LEU A 278 9.44 10.49 3.74
CA LEU A 278 10.70 9.80 3.43
C LEU A 278 11.53 10.60 2.41
N GLU A 279 10.90 11.24 1.43
CA GLU A 279 11.55 12.13 0.48
C GLU A 279 12.19 13.33 1.19
N TYR A 280 11.45 13.97 2.12
CA TYR A 280 11.95 15.05 2.95
C TYR A 280 13.18 14.63 3.76
N GLN A 281 13.14 13.47 4.43
CA GLN A 281 14.27 12.92 5.17
C GLN A 281 15.43 12.57 4.22
N ALA A 282 15.14 12.05 3.01
CA ALA A 282 16.16 11.72 2.02
C ALA A 282 16.84 12.96 1.42
N ALA A 283 16.16 14.10 1.39
CA ALA A 283 16.78 15.39 1.02
C ALA A 283 17.87 15.79 2.03
N GLY A 284 17.71 15.47 3.29
CA GLY A 284 18.72 15.67 4.34
C GLY A 284 19.77 14.56 4.41
N ASP A 285 19.33 13.31 4.51
CA ASP A 285 20.20 12.11 4.55
C ASP A 285 19.57 10.94 3.78
N ARG A 286 19.81 10.92 2.48
CA ARG A 286 19.36 9.86 1.58
C ARG A 286 19.81 8.46 2.05
N GLN A 287 21.02 8.36 2.60
CA GLN A 287 21.59 7.08 3.00
C GLN A 287 20.89 6.52 4.25
N LYS A 288 20.45 7.39 5.16
CA LYS A 288 19.66 6.99 6.33
C LYS A 288 18.36 6.29 5.90
N VAL A 289 17.57 6.94 5.04
CA VAL A 289 16.32 6.39 4.52
C VAL A 289 16.56 5.10 3.73
N ARG A 290 17.60 5.10 2.86
CA ARG A 290 17.95 3.90 2.10
C ARG A 290 18.35 2.73 3.01
N ARG A 291 19.18 2.95 4.05
CA ARG A 291 19.56 1.90 5.02
C ARG A 291 18.35 1.34 5.76
N PHE A 292 17.40 2.18 6.16
CA PHE A 292 16.15 1.76 6.79
C PHE A 292 15.38 0.80 5.87
N LEU A 293 15.10 1.16 4.63
CA LEU A 293 14.36 0.31 3.70
C LEU A 293 15.11 -0.99 3.33
N LEU A 294 16.44 -0.96 3.28
CA LEU A 294 17.25 -2.17 3.08
C LEU A 294 17.18 -3.12 4.30
N ARG A 295 17.22 -2.57 5.51
CA ARG A 295 17.17 -3.37 6.74
C ARG A 295 15.79 -4.01 6.95
N TYR A 296 14.73 -3.25 6.73
CA TYR A 296 13.36 -3.69 6.98
C TYR A 296 12.60 -4.06 5.70
N GLN A 297 13.32 -4.43 4.65
CA GLN A 297 12.79 -4.72 3.31
C GLN A 297 11.67 -5.79 3.28
N ASP A 298 11.61 -6.65 4.29
CA ASP A 298 10.58 -7.69 4.44
C ASP A 298 9.37 -7.24 5.26
N ARG A 299 9.37 -5.99 5.72
CA ARG A 299 8.41 -5.44 6.68
C ARG A 299 7.79 -4.11 6.24
N VAL A 300 8.02 -3.69 4.99
CA VAL A 300 7.47 -2.46 4.41
C VAL A 300 6.62 -2.82 3.21
N LEU A 301 5.40 -2.28 3.15
CA LEU A 301 4.47 -2.43 2.03
C LEU A 301 4.35 -1.09 1.27
N TYR A 302 4.17 -1.18 -0.03
CA TYR A 302 3.75 -0.03 -0.81
C TYR A 302 2.24 0.17 -0.66
N GLY A 303 1.82 1.42 -0.47
CA GLY A 303 0.45 1.91 -0.47
C GLY A 303 0.47 3.39 -0.82
N SER A 304 -0.54 3.87 -1.56
CA SER A 304 -0.69 5.27 -1.91
C SER A 304 -1.55 6.05 -0.92
N ASP A 305 -2.60 5.44 -0.41
CA ASP A 305 -3.73 6.03 0.30
C ASP A 305 -4.69 6.79 -0.65
N ASP A 306 -4.60 6.50 -1.96
CA ASP A 306 -5.49 7.12 -2.94
C ASP A 306 -6.95 6.74 -2.64
N SER A 307 -7.80 7.78 -2.67
CA SER A 307 -9.25 7.63 -2.55
C SER A 307 -9.91 7.84 -3.90
N TYR A 308 -10.88 6.99 -4.24
CA TYR A 308 -11.65 7.12 -5.47
C TYR A 308 -13.12 6.77 -5.23
N GLY A 309 -13.98 7.73 -5.50
CA GLY A 309 -15.41 7.64 -5.26
C GLY A 309 -16.25 8.16 -6.44
N PRO A 310 -17.56 8.32 -6.25
CA PRO A 310 -18.46 8.79 -7.29
C PRO A 310 -18.11 10.16 -7.86
N ASP A 311 -17.55 11.04 -7.03
CA ASP A 311 -17.18 12.42 -7.42
C ASP A 311 -15.85 12.48 -8.18
N ASP A 312 -15.03 11.41 -8.14
CA ASP A 312 -13.71 11.32 -8.77
C ASP A 312 -13.77 10.70 -10.18
N ALA A 313 -14.96 10.55 -10.76
CA ALA A 313 -15.16 9.81 -12.01
C ALA A 313 -14.58 10.51 -13.27
N ASP A 314 -13.81 11.58 -13.11
CA ASP A 314 -13.17 12.27 -14.21
C ASP A 314 -11.80 11.67 -14.60
N ALA A 315 -11.31 12.08 -15.78
CA ALA A 315 -10.03 11.62 -16.29
C ALA A 315 -8.85 12.26 -15.54
N HIS A 316 -9.06 13.35 -14.80
CA HIS A 316 -8.01 14.07 -14.09
C HIS A 316 -7.60 13.30 -12.83
N ALA A 317 -8.57 12.87 -12.02
CA ALA A 317 -8.29 12.06 -10.83
C ALA A 317 -7.47 10.79 -11.16
N VAL A 318 -7.83 10.08 -12.25
CA VAL A 318 -7.07 8.90 -12.70
C VAL A 318 -5.66 9.25 -13.17
N ALA A 319 -5.47 10.40 -13.83
CA ALA A 319 -4.14 10.86 -14.25
C ALA A 319 -3.25 11.25 -13.06
N GLU A 320 -3.83 11.78 -11.99
CA GLU A 320 -3.12 12.07 -10.75
C GLU A 320 -2.62 10.79 -10.06
N VAL A 321 -3.47 9.77 -9.95
CA VAL A 321 -3.09 8.45 -9.42
C VAL A 321 -1.92 7.86 -10.22
N HIS A 322 -2.02 7.83 -11.56
CA HIS A 322 -0.92 7.38 -12.41
C HIS A 322 0.37 8.16 -12.17
N SER A 323 0.27 9.48 -12.11
CA SER A 323 1.43 10.36 -11.87
C SER A 323 2.08 10.09 -10.51
N GLY A 324 1.28 9.91 -9.46
CA GLY A 324 1.74 9.56 -8.11
C GLY A 324 2.51 8.24 -8.12
N TRP A 325 1.93 7.17 -8.70
CA TRP A 325 2.61 5.88 -8.81
C TRP A 325 3.94 5.94 -9.57
N VAL A 326 4.02 6.75 -10.64
CA VAL A 326 5.27 6.94 -11.41
C VAL A 326 6.33 7.68 -10.58
N GLU A 327 5.95 8.74 -9.85
CA GLU A 327 6.89 9.48 -9.01
C GLU A 327 7.40 8.61 -7.85
N ASP A 328 6.54 7.84 -7.20
CA ASP A 328 6.91 6.90 -6.13
C ASP A 328 7.88 5.82 -6.64
N TRP A 329 7.63 5.30 -7.84
CA TRP A 329 8.56 4.39 -8.50
C TRP A 329 9.92 5.05 -8.76
N ARG A 330 9.93 6.28 -9.24
CA ARG A 330 11.17 7.04 -9.47
C ARG A 330 11.95 7.23 -8.18
N PHE A 331 11.27 7.52 -7.08
CA PHE A 331 11.89 7.68 -5.77
C PHE A 331 12.48 6.36 -5.24
N LEU A 332 11.71 5.29 -5.22
CA LEU A 332 12.13 4.03 -4.61
C LEU A 332 13.12 3.26 -5.50
N ALA A 333 12.83 3.13 -6.80
CA ALA A 333 13.54 2.21 -7.69
C ALA A 333 14.73 2.84 -8.42
N THR A 334 14.76 4.17 -8.58
CA THR A 334 15.78 4.84 -9.41
C THR A 334 16.65 5.81 -8.63
N SER A 335 17.67 6.38 -9.29
CA SER A 335 18.49 7.48 -8.74
C SER A 335 18.17 8.82 -9.39
N ALA A 336 16.94 9.00 -9.87
CA ALA A 336 16.49 10.22 -10.53
C ALA A 336 16.72 11.45 -9.64
N HIS A 337 17.05 12.59 -10.26
CA HIS A 337 16.94 13.87 -9.60
C HIS A 337 15.47 14.25 -9.52
N MET A 338 15.03 14.63 -8.34
CA MET A 338 13.63 14.90 -8.04
C MET A 338 13.47 16.20 -7.26
N HIS A 339 12.28 16.77 -7.39
CA HIS A 339 11.79 17.91 -6.62
C HIS A 339 10.40 17.57 -6.12
N SER A 340 10.06 18.03 -4.93
CA SER A 340 8.72 17.90 -4.40
C SER A 340 7.99 19.25 -4.38
N GLY A 341 6.68 19.25 -4.56
CA GLY A 341 5.82 20.40 -4.26
C GLY A 341 5.75 20.72 -2.77
N ASP A 342 6.12 19.77 -1.91
CA ASP A 342 5.94 19.82 -0.47
C ASP A 342 7.09 20.46 0.32
N PHE A 343 8.27 20.59 -0.30
CA PHE A 343 9.45 21.22 0.33
C PHE A 343 10.43 21.75 -0.73
N ASP A 344 11.32 22.69 -0.34
CA ASP A 344 12.15 23.41 -1.32
C ASP A 344 13.45 22.70 -1.71
N ALA A 345 13.81 21.61 -1.03
CA ALA A 345 15.06 20.89 -1.31
C ALA A 345 14.93 19.93 -2.49
N ALA A 346 15.93 19.92 -3.38
CA ALA A 346 16.08 18.84 -4.34
C ALA A 346 16.61 17.59 -3.67
N PHE A 347 16.20 16.43 -4.16
CA PHE A 347 16.65 15.13 -3.64
C PHE A 347 16.89 14.11 -4.75
N ARG A 348 17.36 12.96 -4.40
CA ARG A 348 17.57 11.86 -5.35
C ARG A 348 16.82 10.61 -4.90
N GLY A 349 16.26 9.91 -5.88
CA GLY A 349 15.68 8.59 -5.67
C GLY A 349 16.64 7.63 -4.99
N LEU A 350 16.10 6.67 -4.26
CA LEU A 350 16.85 5.78 -3.35
C LEU A 350 17.66 4.71 -4.09
N ARG A 351 17.27 4.37 -5.33
CA ARG A 351 17.86 3.30 -6.11
C ARG A 351 18.00 2.02 -5.30
N LEU A 352 16.85 1.52 -4.83
CA LEU A 352 16.81 0.24 -4.12
C LEU A 352 17.11 -0.92 -5.09
N PRO A 353 17.76 -1.99 -4.64
CA PRO A 353 17.95 -3.21 -5.45
C PRO A 353 16.61 -3.79 -5.90
N ARG A 354 16.57 -4.44 -7.07
CA ARG A 354 15.36 -5.09 -7.62
C ARG A 354 14.65 -5.95 -6.58
N THR A 355 15.41 -6.79 -5.88
CA THR A 355 14.87 -7.70 -4.86
C THR A 355 14.15 -6.97 -3.74
N VAL A 356 14.60 -5.78 -3.38
CA VAL A 356 13.98 -4.92 -2.36
C VAL A 356 12.74 -4.23 -2.89
N VAL A 357 12.80 -3.69 -4.11
CA VAL A 357 11.64 -3.09 -4.80
C VAL A 357 10.53 -4.13 -4.97
N ASP A 358 10.86 -5.36 -5.41
CA ASP A 358 9.90 -6.46 -5.54
C ASP A 358 9.21 -6.83 -4.22
N LYS A 359 9.94 -6.74 -3.10
CA LYS A 359 9.39 -6.99 -1.77
C LYS A 359 8.41 -5.90 -1.38
N ILE A 360 8.83 -4.64 -1.45
CA ILE A 360 8.03 -3.49 -1.04
C ILE A 360 6.76 -3.36 -1.90
N TYR A 361 6.91 -3.48 -3.23
CA TYR A 361 5.78 -3.30 -4.14
C TYR A 361 4.88 -4.54 -4.28
N ARG A 362 5.31 -5.73 -3.83
CA ARG A 362 4.48 -6.91 -4.09
C ARG A 362 4.60 -8.00 -3.05
N ARG A 363 5.81 -8.55 -2.85
CA ARG A 363 5.95 -9.83 -2.14
C ARG A 363 5.54 -9.76 -0.68
N ASN A 364 5.76 -8.62 -0.03
CA ASN A 364 5.36 -8.42 1.36
C ASN A 364 3.83 -8.38 1.50
N ALA A 365 3.13 -7.72 0.57
CA ALA A 365 1.67 -7.72 0.56
C ALA A 365 1.12 -9.13 0.28
N GLU A 366 1.69 -9.89 -0.68
CA GLU A 366 1.31 -11.29 -0.94
C GLU A 366 1.54 -12.20 0.28
N ALA A 367 2.61 -11.97 1.04
CA ALA A 367 2.91 -12.73 2.26
C ALA A 367 2.00 -12.35 3.44
N LEU A 368 1.68 -11.06 3.58
CA LEU A 368 0.81 -10.56 4.63
C LEU A 368 -0.64 -10.94 4.38
N PHE A 369 -1.16 -10.70 3.19
CA PHE A 369 -2.55 -10.96 2.81
C PHE A 369 -2.63 -12.25 1.99
N THR A 370 -2.41 -13.38 2.65
CA THR A 370 -2.32 -14.69 1.99
C THR A 370 -3.59 -14.98 1.17
N ASN A 371 -3.41 -15.39 -0.08
CA ASN A 371 -4.48 -15.70 -1.04
C ASN A 371 -5.37 -14.50 -1.47
N ALA A 372 -5.04 -13.28 -1.11
CA ALA A 372 -5.85 -12.10 -1.41
C ALA A 372 -6.13 -11.92 -2.91
N TRP A 373 -5.14 -12.20 -3.74
CA TRP A 373 -5.22 -12.04 -5.21
C TRP A 373 -5.21 -13.38 -5.98
N ASN A 374 -5.48 -14.51 -5.31
CA ASN A 374 -5.58 -15.78 -5.99
C ASN A 374 -6.90 -15.85 -6.78
N THR A 375 -6.80 -16.26 -8.06
CA THR A 375 -7.95 -16.39 -8.97
C THR A 375 -8.71 -17.70 -8.80
N THR A 376 -8.19 -18.65 -8.01
CA THR A 376 -8.86 -19.95 -7.83
C THR A 376 -10.01 -19.77 -6.82
N PRO A 377 -11.27 -20.02 -7.23
CA PRO A 377 -12.38 -20.00 -6.29
C PRO A 377 -12.11 -21.07 -5.22
N THR A 378 -12.04 -20.67 -3.97
CA THR A 378 -12.12 -21.61 -2.84
C THR A 378 -13.49 -22.26 -2.91
N ARG A 379 -13.52 -23.58 -3.20
CA ARG A 379 -14.74 -24.42 -3.19
C ARG A 379 -15.29 -24.55 -1.77
#